data_6b34e73e62e5937529d0dae473450082
#
_entry.id   6b34e73e62e5937529d0dae473450082
#
_cell.length_a   1.000
_cell.length_b   1.000
_cell.length_c   1.000
_cell.angle_alpha   90.00
_cell.angle_beta   90.00
_cell.angle_gamma   90.00
#
_symmetry.space_group_name_H-M   'P 1'
#
loop_
_entity.id
_entity.type
_entity.pdbx_description
1 polymer ?
#
loop_
_entity_poly.entity_id
_entity_poly.type
_entity_poly.pdbx_seq_one_letter_code
_entity_poly.pdbx_strand_id
1 'polypeptide(L)'
;MGKIGFDSELYRKMQSEKIRERISLYDKLYLEFGGKLFDDYHASRVLPGFLPDGKLQMLLTLKEEAELLIVINAADIANNKVRHDLGISYDQDVLRLIDAFRMVDLYVGSVVITQYAGQPEADTFIKLLKKLGVKVYKHYNIKGYPSDVEYIVSDQGFGKNDYVETTRKLVIVTAPGPGSGKMATCLSQLYQENKRGVKAGYAKFETFPIWNIPLKHPVNVAYEAATADLNDVNMIDPFHLESYGVAAVNYNRDVEVFPVLDAIFKKIHGSSPYKSPTDMGVNMAGFCIIDDDVCRHAAEQEILRRYYHAKCRALQYGTDNTAEIFKIELLLQQTGIDETARPVIAAALKKAKLTDAPATAIELPDGKIITGKTSSLLGASSAMLLNALKYLAGIPDEQPIISPHVIEPVQDLKTIYLGNGNPRLHIDELLVALSICAVTSDDARLALSQLPKLRNCEMHSSVILANVDMNVLSRLGIRLTCEPRYQTKKLYHKKG
;
A
#
# COMPACT_ATOMS: atom_id res chain seq x y z
N MET A 1 14.22 -6.22 -18.60
CA MET A 1 13.21 -6.58 -17.59
C MET A 1 13.96 -6.73 -16.27
N GLY A 2 13.44 -6.13 -15.18
CA GLY A 2 14.03 -6.34 -13.86
C GLY A 2 14.00 -7.82 -13.47
N LYS A 3 14.91 -8.24 -12.59
CA LYS A 3 14.91 -9.61 -12.06
C LYS A 3 13.58 -9.88 -11.33
N ILE A 4 13.04 -11.09 -11.50
CA ILE A 4 11.79 -11.53 -10.87
C ILE A 4 12.17 -12.43 -9.70
N GLY A 5 11.70 -12.10 -8.49
CA GLY A 5 11.91 -12.87 -7.26
C GLY A 5 10.66 -13.59 -6.76
N PHE A 6 9.49 -13.27 -7.34
CA PHE A 6 8.20 -13.81 -6.89
C PHE A 6 7.34 -14.25 -8.07
N ASP A 7 6.74 -15.43 -7.95
CA ASP A 7 5.83 -15.98 -8.95
C ASP A 7 4.37 -15.65 -8.61
N SER A 8 3.81 -14.65 -9.28
CA SER A 8 2.42 -14.22 -9.08
C SER A 8 1.38 -15.22 -9.57
N GLU A 9 1.69 -16.04 -10.58
CA GLU A 9 0.75 -17.05 -11.06
C GLU A 9 0.65 -18.22 -10.09
N LEU A 10 1.80 -18.69 -9.59
CA LEU A 10 1.86 -19.70 -8.55
C LEU A 10 1.13 -19.21 -7.29
N TYR A 11 1.36 -17.95 -6.88
CA TYR A 11 0.68 -17.35 -5.73
C TYR A 11 -0.83 -17.35 -5.91
N ARG A 12 -1.33 -16.87 -7.05
CA ARG A 12 -2.77 -16.84 -7.36
C ARG A 12 -3.38 -18.23 -7.26
N LYS A 13 -2.69 -19.25 -7.81
CA LYS A 13 -3.12 -20.64 -7.77
C LYS A 13 -3.16 -21.18 -6.34
N MET A 14 -2.03 -21.14 -5.62
CA MET A 14 -1.92 -21.71 -4.27
C MET A 14 -2.86 -21.01 -3.28
N GLN A 15 -2.96 -19.68 -3.36
CA GLN A 15 -3.82 -18.90 -2.49
C GLN A 15 -5.30 -19.23 -2.71
N SER A 16 -5.75 -19.32 -3.97
CA SER A 16 -7.14 -19.68 -4.29
C SER A 16 -7.47 -21.13 -3.93
N GLU A 17 -6.54 -22.08 -4.13
CA GLU A 17 -6.70 -23.47 -3.70
C GLU A 17 -6.85 -23.55 -2.17
N LYS A 18 -6.01 -22.82 -1.43
CA LYS A 18 -6.09 -22.78 0.05
C LYS A 18 -7.41 -22.17 0.55
N ILE A 19 -7.94 -21.16 -0.13
CA ILE A 19 -9.26 -20.61 0.18
C ILE A 19 -10.35 -21.64 -0.10
N ARG A 20 -10.31 -22.36 -1.24
CA ARG A 20 -11.28 -23.43 -1.56
C ARG A 20 -11.23 -24.57 -0.56
N GLU A 21 -10.04 -24.96 -0.09
CA GLU A 21 -9.89 -25.93 0.99
C GLU A 21 -10.64 -25.47 2.25
N ARG A 22 -10.49 -24.18 2.64
CA ARG A 22 -11.23 -23.62 3.78
C ARG A 22 -12.74 -23.60 3.54
N ILE A 23 -13.20 -23.22 2.35
CA ILE A 23 -14.64 -23.21 2.00
C ILE A 23 -15.23 -24.61 2.14
N SER A 24 -14.49 -25.66 1.79
CA SER A 24 -14.99 -27.04 1.84
C SER A 24 -15.31 -27.55 3.25
N LEU A 25 -14.74 -26.91 4.28
CA LEU A 25 -14.95 -27.31 5.69
C LEU A 25 -16.25 -26.78 6.28
N TYR A 26 -16.93 -25.82 5.61
CA TYR A 26 -18.07 -25.08 6.12
C TYR A 26 -19.19 -24.97 5.08
N ASP A 27 -20.40 -24.72 5.54
CA ASP A 27 -21.53 -24.34 4.67
C ASP A 27 -21.32 -22.91 4.13
N LYS A 28 -20.66 -22.06 4.95
CA LYS A 28 -20.35 -20.67 4.64
C LYS A 28 -19.02 -20.23 5.27
N LEU A 29 -18.16 -19.57 4.50
CA LEU A 29 -16.89 -19.03 4.98
C LEU A 29 -16.90 -17.51 4.93
N TYR A 30 -16.67 -16.87 6.08
CA TYR A 30 -16.41 -15.44 6.17
C TYR A 30 -14.90 -15.21 6.09
N LEU A 31 -14.43 -14.64 4.98
CA LEU A 31 -13.02 -14.33 4.72
C LEU A 31 -12.77 -12.84 4.98
N GLU A 32 -12.16 -12.53 6.14
CA GLU A 32 -11.68 -11.18 6.40
C GLU A 32 -10.53 -10.85 5.46
N PHE A 33 -10.70 -9.83 4.64
CA PHE A 33 -9.69 -9.44 3.68
C PHE A 33 -8.80 -8.33 4.24
N GLY A 34 -7.55 -8.67 4.52
CA GLY A 34 -6.51 -7.74 4.97
C GLY A 34 -5.84 -7.01 3.81
N GLY A 35 -5.47 -5.75 4.06
CA GLY A 35 -4.74 -4.93 3.11
C GLY A 35 -5.57 -4.42 1.91
N LYS A 36 -4.86 -3.89 0.92
CA LYS A 36 -5.48 -3.30 -0.28
C LYS A 36 -5.82 -4.38 -1.30
N LEU A 37 -7.06 -4.40 -1.80
CA LEU A 37 -7.50 -5.27 -2.89
C LEU A 37 -7.02 -4.76 -4.26
N PHE A 38 -7.00 -3.44 -4.40
CA PHE A 38 -6.50 -2.75 -5.57
C PHE A 38 -5.17 -2.08 -5.21
N ASP A 39 -4.25 -2.04 -6.14
CA ASP A 39 -3.02 -1.25 -6.03
C ASP A 39 -2.14 -1.61 -4.80
N ASP A 40 -1.88 -2.90 -4.59
CA ASP A 40 -0.95 -3.33 -3.54
C ASP A 40 0.49 -3.07 -3.93
N TYR A 41 0.83 -1.78 -3.97
CA TYR A 41 2.16 -1.33 -4.34
C TYR A 41 3.24 -1.72 -3.31
N HIS A 42 2.89 -1.97 -2.04
CA HIS A 42 3.87 -2.44 -1.07
C HIS A 42 4.35 -3.84 -1.45
N ALA A 43 3.42 -4.78 -1.66
CA ALA A 43 3.76 -6.14 -2.07
C ALA A 43 4.59 -6.15 -3.37
N SER A 44 4.18 -5.38 -4.38
CA SER A 44 4.91 -5.31 -5.66
C SER A 44 6.32 -4.69 -5.55
N ARG A 45 6.59 -3.92 -4.48
CA ARG A 45 7.91 -3.34 -4.23
C ARG A 45 8.86 -4.28 -3.52
N VAL A 46 8.37 -5.09 -2.59
CA VAL A 46 9.19 -6.01 -1.79
C VAL A 46 9.27 -7.42 -2.35
N LEU A 47 8.35 -7.76 -3.25
CA LEU A 47 8.27 -9.04 -3.96
C LEU A 47 8.28 -8.78 -5.48
N PRO A 48 9.44 -8.55 -6.10
CA PRO A 48 9.54 -8.30 -7.55
C PRO A 48 8.93 -9.44 -8.36
N GLY A 49 7.89 -9.13 -9.15
CA GLY A 49 7.04 -10.11 -9.83
C GLY A 49 5.62 -10.16 -9.28
N PHE A 50 5.37 -9.68 -8.05
CA PHE A 50 4.01 -9.55 -7.52
C PHE A 50 3.25 -8.46 -8.30
N LEU A 51 2.09 -8.82 -8.85
CA LEU A 51 1.24 -7.89 -9.59
C LEU A 51 0.41 -7.05 -8.61
N PRO A 52 0.35 -5.70 -8.78
CA PRO A 52 -0.42 -4.82 -7.89
C PRO A 52 -1.90 -5.19 -7.77
N ASP A 53 -2.48 -5.74 -8.84
CA ASP A 53 -3.86 -6.25 -8.90
C ASP A 53 -3.97 -7.77 -8.65
N GLY A 54 -2.88 -8.43 -8.27
CA GLY A 54 -2.82 -9.89 -8.09
C GLY A 54 -3.87 -10.45 -7.13
N LYS A 55 -4.22 -9.69 -6.08
CA LYS A 55 -5.29 -10.04 -5.15
C LYS A 55 -6.67 -10.00 -5.81
N LEU A 56 -6.92 -9.00 -6.63
CA LEU A 56 -8.15 -8.90 -7.40
C LEU A 56 -8.26 -10.04 -8.41
N GLN A 57 -7.18 -10.32 -9.15
CA GLN A 57 -7.13 -11.43 -10.11
C GLN A 57 -7.39 -12.78 -9.43
N MET A 58 -6.89 -12.97 -8.22
CA MET A 58 -7.18 -14.16 -7.41
C MET A 58 -8.67 -14.23 -7.05
N LEU A 59 -9.30 -13.13 -6.60
CA LEU A 59 -10.72 -13.09 -6.28
C LEU A 59 -11.60 -13.39 -7.49
N LEU A 60 -11.21 -12.95 -8.68
CA LEU A 60 -11.93 -13.25 -9.92
C LEU A 60 -11.99 -14.75 -10.22
N THR A 61 -11.01 -15.53 -9.76
CA THR A 61 -11.08 -17.01 -9.88
C THR A 61 -12.13 -17.65 -8.97
N LEU A 62 -12.63 -16.91 -7.98
CA LEU A 62 -13.63 -17.34 -6.99
C LEU A 62 -14.98 -16.62 -7.17
N LYS A 63 -15.15 -15.83 -8.23
CA LYS A 63 -16.28 -14.88 -8.38
C LYS A 63 -17.66 -15.53 -8.30
N GLU A 64 -17.81 -16.75 -8.79
CA GLU A 64 -19.10 -17.46 -8.78
C GLU A 64 -19.51 -17.92 -7.38
N GLU A 65 -18.53 -18.17 -6.50
CA GLU A 65 -18.73 -18.64 -5.13
C GLU A 65 -18.73 -17.49 -4.11
N ALA A 66 -18.20 -16.31 -4.50
CA ALA A 66 -17.92 -15.18 -3.62
C ALA A 66 -18.96 -14.06 -3.71
N GLU A 67 -19.29 -13.48 -2.55
CA GLU A 67 -19.93 -12.17 -2.45
C GLU A 67 -19.12 -11.25 -1.55
N LEU A 68 -19.13 -9.94 -1.87
CA LEU A 68 -18.42 -8.94 -1.10
C LEU A 68 -19.35 -8.24 -0.11
N LEU A 69 -18.86 -8.12 1.10
CA LEU A 69 -19.43 -7.35 2.19
C LEU A 69 -18.46 -6.21 2.52
N ILE A 70 -18.87 -4.96 2.30
CA ILE A 70 -18.04 -3.80 2.59
C ILE A 70 -18.39 -3.27 3.97
N VAL A 71 -17.38 -3.07 4.81
CA VAL A 71 -17.56 -2.64 6.19
C VAL A 71 -16.97 -1.25 6.38
N ILE A 72 -17.71 -0.34 7.03
CA ILE A 72 -17.24 1.01 7.35
C ILE A 72 -17.71 1.42 8.75
N ASN A 73 -16.81 2.08 9.50
CA ASN A 73 -17.11 2.58 10.85
C ASN A 73 -17.91 3.88 10.79
N ALA A 74 -19.00 3.98 11.54
CA ALA A 74 -19.84 5.16 11.62
C ALA A 74 -19.08 6.40 12.14
N ALA A 75 -18.11 6.22 13.04
CA ALA A 75 -17.26 7.32 13.51
C ALA A 75 -16.29 7.81 12.42
N ASP A 76 -15.79 6.91 11.56
CA ASP A 76 -14.93 7.32 10.43
C ASP A 76 -15.72 8.17 9.41
N ILE A 77 -17.02 7.88 9.21
CA ILE A 77 -17.93 8.68 8.38
C ILE A 77 -18.14 10.06 9.04
N ALA A 78 -18.52 10.08 10.31
CA ALA A 78 -18.80 11.32 11.04
C ALA A 78 -17.58 12.27 11.12
N ASN A 79 -16.38 11.70 11.24
CA ASN A 79 -15.12 12.46 11.28
C ASN A 79 -14.54 12.77 9.90
N ASN A 80 -15.25 12.43 8.82
CA ASN A 80 -14.78 12.60 7.44
C ASN A 80 -13.33 12.08 7.25
N LYS A 81 -13.05 10.88 7.76
CA LYS A 81 -11.72 10.29 7.73
C LYS A 81 -11.27 10.07 6.29
N VAL A 82 -10.09 10.59 5.97
CA VAL A 82 -9.54 10.60 4.62
C VAL A 82 -8.54 9.47 4.43
N ARG A 83 -8.62 8.85 3.28
CA ARG A 83 -7.64 7.93 2.75
C ARG A 83 -6.50 8.71 2.10
N HIS A 84 -5.37 8.85 2.79
CA HIS A 84 -4.26 9.73 2.38
C HIS A 84 -3.66 9.39 1.01
N ASP A 85 -3.66 8.11 0.62
CA ASP A 85 -3.11 7.67 -0.67
C ASP A 85 -3.98 8.03 -1.87
N LEU A 86 -5.28 8.24 -1.66
CA LEU A 86 -6.25 8.61 -2.70
C LEU A 86 -6.79 10.03 -2.53
N GLY A 87 -6.63 10.64 -1.37
CA GLY A 87 -7.16 11.97 -1.06
C GLY A 87 -8.68 12.04 -0.97
N ILE A 88 -9.37 10.92 -0.78
CA ILE A 88 -10.84 10.83 -0.67
C ILE A 88 -11.26 10.33 0.71
N SER A 89 -12.48 10.68 1.13
CA SER A 89 -13.03 10.20 2.40
C SER A 89 -13.37 8.70 2.35
N TYR A 90 -13.49 8.04 3.51
CA TYR A 90 -13.77 6.61 3.59
C TYR A 90 -15.15 6.25 3.02
N ASP A 91 -16.16 7.09 3.19
CA ASP A 91 -17.49 6.91 2.58
C ASP A 91 -17.43 7.03 1.05
N GLN A 92 -16.67 7.99 0.51
CA GLN A 92 -16.40 8.07 -0.93
C GLN A 92 -15.64 6.85 -1.44
N ASP A 93 -14.68 6.33 -0.65
CA ASP A 93 -13.96 5.12 -1.03
C ASP A 93 -14.87 3.87 -1.04
N VAL A 94 -15.87 3.78 -0.14
CA VAL A 94 -16.89 2.72 -0.22
C VAL A 94 -17.65 2.77 -1.55
N LEU A 95 -18.06 3.95 -2.01
CA LEU A 95 -18.74 4.10 -3.30
C LEU A 95 -17.82 3.67 -4.46
N ARG A 96 -16.57 4.13 -4.44
CA ARG A 96 -15.56 3.74 -5.42
C ARG A 96 -15.31 2.23 -5.44
N LEU A 97 -15.25 1.58 -4.27
CA LEU A 97 -15.07 0.13 -4.15
C LEU A 97 -16.26 -0.62 -4.74
N ILE A 98 -17.49 -0.17 -4.46
CA ILE A 98 -18.72 -0.77 -5.04
C ILE A 98 -18.66 -0.73 -6.56
N ASP A 99 -18.33 0.43 -7.12
CA ASP A 99 -18.26 0.60 -8.58
C ASP A 99 -17.12 -0.25 -9.17
N ALA A 100 -15.93 -0.21 -8.56
CA ALA A 100 -14.77 -0.96 -9.02
C ALA A 100 -15.02 -2.49 -9.02
N PHE A 101 -15.68 -3.02 -7.99
CA PHE A 101 -16.02 -4.44 -7.94
C PHE A 101 -17.09 -4.82 -8.98
N ARG A 102 -18.11 -3.99 -9.15
CA ARG A 102 -19.14 -4.21 -10.16
C ARG A 102 -18.61 -4.17 -11.60
N MET A 103 -17.63 -3.31 -11.86
CA MET A 103 -16.96 -3.22 -13.19
C MET A 103 -16.22 -4.51 -13.58
N VAL A 104 -15.83 -5.33 -12.62
CA VAL A 104 -15.17 -6.63 -12.84
C VAL A 104 -16.06 -7.83 -12.53
N ASP A 105 -17.38 -7.63 -12.53
CA ASP A 105 -18.39 -8.66 -12.28
C ASP A 105 -18.27 -9.38 -10.92
N LEU A 106 -17.76 -8.70 -9.91
CA LEU A 106 -17.80 -9.19 -8.54
C LEU A 106 -19.10 -8.74 -7.85
N TYR A 107 -19.80 -9.69 -7.26
CA TYR A 107 -21.08 -9.42 -6.61
C TYR A 107 -20.89 -8.71 -5.26
N VAL A 108 -21.32 -7.47 -5.16
CA VAL A 108 -21.37 -6.71 -3.91
C VAL A 108 -22.72 -6.91 -3.27
N GLY A 109 -22.79 -7.72 -2.21
CA GLY A 109 -24.03 -8.08 -1.52
C GLY A 109 -24.59 -6.92 -0.69
N SER A 110 -23.75 -6.31 0.15
CA SER A 110 -24.20 -5.28 1.09
C SER A 110 -23.07 -4.46 1.69
N VAL A 111 -23.46 -3.41 2.42
CA VAL A 111 -22.57 -2.58 3.26
C VAL A 111 -23.01 -2.70 4.71
N VAL A 112 -22.04 -2.87 5.63
CA VAL A 112 -22.27 -2.85 7.08
C VAL A 112 -21.69 -1.58 7.68
N ILE A 113 -22.53 -0.82 8.37
CA ILE A 113 -22.10 0.34 9.15
C ILE A 113 -21.83 -0.15 10.57
N THR A 114 -20.56 -0.21 10.97
CA THR A 114 -20.16 -0.68 12.31
C THR A 114 -20.09 0.47 13.32
N GLN A 115 -20.09 0.12 14.60
CA GLN A 115 -20.07 1.07 15.72
C GLN A 115 -21.14 2.16 15.58
N TYR A 116 -22.29 1.76 15.02
CA TYR A 116 -23.41 2.68 14.81
C TYR A 116 -24.05 3.05 16.15
N ALA A 117 -24.18 4.35 16.37
CA ALA A 117 -24.79 4.93 17.57
C ALA A 117 -25.75 6.10 17.23
N GLY A 118 -26.22 6.16 15.96
CA GLY A 118 -27.16 7.20 15.53
C GLY A 118 -26.46 8.47 15.02
N GLN A 119 -25.25 8.38 14.48
CA GLN A 119 -24.53 9.51 13.88
C GLN A 119 -25.30 10.03 12.65
N PRO A 120 -25.63 11.35 12.57
CA PRO A 120 -26.40 11.93 11.47
C PRO A 120 -25.75 11.74 10.09
N GLU A 121 -24.41 11.82 10.04
CA GLU A 121 -23.63 11.63 8.81
C GLU A 121 -23.74 10.18 8.32
N ALA A 122 -23.67 9.22 9.25
CA ALA A 122 -23.88 7.80 8.92
C ALA A 122 -25.29 7.53 8.43
N ASP A 123 -26.33 8.16 9.02
CA ASP A 123 -27.70 8.04 8.54
C ASP A 123 -27.88 8.65 7.14
N THR A 124 -27.21 9.76 6.85
CA THR A 124 -27.19 10.38 5.53
C THR A 124 -26.56 9.45 4.49
N PHE A 125 -25.43 8.83 4.85
CA PHE A 125 -24.74 7.87 3.99
C PHE A 125 -25.57 6.59 3.77
N ILE A 126 -26.25 6.09 4.81
CA ILE A 126 -27.19 4.96 4.70
C ILE A 126 -28.31 5.28 3.70
N LYS A 127 -28.87 6.48 3.75
CA LYS A 127 -29.92 6.91 2.80
C LYS A 127 -29.39 6.95 1.37
N LEU A 128 -28.17 7.43 1.18
CA LEU A 128 -27.51 7.45 -0.13
C LEU A 128 -27.31 6.03 -0.67
N LEU A 129 -26.73 5.11 0.12
CA LEU A 129 -26.52 3.71 -0.29
C LEU A 129 -27.82 3.01 -0.67
N LYS A 130 -28.89 3.20 0.13
CA LYS A 130 -30.23 2.66 -0.19
C LYS A 130 -30.79 3.22 -1.50
N LYS A 131 -30.56 4.51 -1.78
CA LYS A 131 -30.94 5.14 -3.06
C LYS A 131 -30.21 4.54 -4.26
N LEU A 132 -28.95 4.07 -4.05
CA LEU A 132 -28.14 3.37 -5.04
C LEU A 132 -28.45 1.86 -5.14
N GLY A 133 -29.51 1.40 -4.46
CA GLY A 133 -29.91 0.00 -4.46
C GLY A 133 -28.99 -0.94 -3.68
N VAL A 134 -28.18 -0.41 -2.74
CA VAL A 134 -27.28 -1.21 -1.92
C VAL A 134 -27.97 -1.57 -0.60
N LYS A 135 -27.96 -2.85 -0.23
CA LYS A 135 -28.44 -3.30 1.08
C LYS A 135 -27.48 -2.79 2.17
N VAL A 136 -28.05 -2.28 3.27
CA VAL A 136 -27.26 -1.72 4.39
C VAL A 136 -27.74 -2.33 5.69
N TYR A 137 -26.77 -2.78 6.51
CA TYR A 137 -26.97 -3.34 7.84
C TYR A 137 -26.22 -2.52 8.89
N LYS A 138 -26.68 -2.55 10.14
CA LYS A 138 -26.10 -1.82 11.27
C LYS A 138 -25.53 -2.79 12.30
N HIS A 139 -24.27 -2.59 12.66
CA HIS A 139 -23.65 -3.24 13.79
C HIS A 139 -23.34 -2.20 14.86
N TYR A 140 -23.71 -2.50 16.08
CA TYR A 140 -23.69 -1.57 17.18
C TYR A 140 -22.43 -1.73 18.06
N ASN A 141 -22.16 -0.74 18.91
CA ASN A 141 -21.13 -0.87 19.92
C ASN A 141 -21.54 -1.96 20.93
N ILE A 142 -20.63 -2.90 21.16
CA ILE A 142 -20.83 -3.99 22.12
C ILE A 142 -20.05 -3.64 23.40
N LYS A 143 -20.76 -3.57 24.52
CA LYS A 143 -20.14 -3.29 25.81
C LYS A 143 -19.13 -4.39 26.17
N GLY A 144 -17.96 -3.98 26.67
CA GLY A 144 -16.91 -4.91 27.09
C GLY A 144 -16.11 -5.56 25.94
N TYR A 145 -16.38 -5.19 24.65
CA TYR A 145 -15.58 -5.67 23.55
C TYR A 145 -14.14 -5.11 23.64
N PRO A 146 -13.09 -5.94 23.41
CA PRO A 146 -13.13 -7.37 23.03
C PRO A 146 -13.07 -8.36 24.20
N SER A 147 -13.04 -7.96 25.46
CA SER A 147 -12.64 -8.77 26.61
C SER A 147 -13.78 -9.56 27.29
N ASP A 148 -15.00 -9.02 27.31
CA ASP A 148 -16.17 -9.66 27.93
C ASP A 148 -16.82 -10.66 26.98
N VAL A 149 -16.21 -11.83 26.82
CA VAL A 149 -16.68 -12.88 25.90
C VAL A 149 -18.10 -13.34 26.21
N GLU A 150 -18.48 -13.40 27.50
CA GLU A 150 -19.81 -13.83 27.91
C GLU A 150 -20.89 -12.89 27.37
N TYR A 151 -20.68 -11.60 27.50
CA TYR A 151 -21.59 -10.59 26.98
C TYR A 151 -21.53 -10.47 25.44
N ILE A 152 -20.32 -10.50 24.89
CA ILE A 152 -20.11 -10.36 23.44
C ILE A 152 -20.85 -11.46 22.67
N VAL A 153 -20.69 -12.72 23.08
CA VAL A 153 -21.31 -13.91 22.47
C VAL A 153 -22.66 -14.20 23.10
N SER A 154 -23.53 -13.22 23.04
CA SER A 154 -24.90 -13.29 23.58
C SER A 154 -25.88 -12.55 22.68
N ASP A 155 -27.19 -12.67 22.97
CA ASP A 155 -28.23 -11.92 22.27
C ASP A 155 -28.16 -10.40 22.49
N GLN A 156 -27.54 -9.96 23.59
CA GLN A 156 -27.30 -8.54 23.90
C GLN A 156 -26.00 -8.01 23.27
N GLY A 157 -25.08 -8.91 22.89
CA GLY A 157 -23.85 -8.61 22.19
C GLY A 157 -24.01 -8.79 20.67
N PHE A 158 -23.45 -9.84 20.12
CA PHE A 158 -23.53 -10.12 18.68
C PHE A 158 -24.95 -10.31 18.19
N GLY A 159 -25.87 -10.81 19.02
CA GLY A 159 -27.27 -10.98 18.67
C GLY A 159 -28.03 -9.68 18.44
N LYS A 160 -27.54 -8.55 18.97
CA LYS A 160 -28.15 -7.23 18.77
C LYS A 160 -27.84 -6.64 17.37
N ASN A 161 -26.75 -7.07 16.74
CA ASN A 161 -26.38 -6.62 15.41
C ASN A 161 -27.39 -7.13 14.38
N ASP A 162 -27.61 -6.34 13.34
CA ASP A 162 -28.41 -6.81 12.20
C ASP A 162 -27.75 -8.06 11.60
N TYR A 163 -28.55 -9.09 11.32
CA TYR A 163 -28.10 -10.22 10.55
C TYR A 163 -27.92 -9.82 9.08
N VAL A 164 -26.71 -10.01 8.57
CA VAL A 164 -26.43 -9.73 7.15
C VAL A 164 -26.84 -10.95 6.32
N GLU A 165 -27.89 -10.80 5.52
CA GLU A 165 -28.31 -11.83 4.59
C GLU A 165 -27.27 -12.00 3.47
N THR A 166 -26.68 -13.17 3.41
CA THR A 166 -25.69 -13.54 2.39
C THR A 166 -26.16 -14.77 1.61
N THR A 167 -25.82 -14.82 0.32
CA THR A 167 -26.34 -15.81 -0.63
C THR A 167 -25.29 -16.82 -1.10
N ARG A 168 -24.00 -16.50 -0.95
CA ARG A 168 -22.90 -17.32 -1.45
C ARG A 168 -22.12 -18.00 -0.34
N LYS A 169 -21.40 -19.06 -0.70
CA LYS A 169 -20.59 -19.82 0.27
C LYS A 169 -19.38 -19.04 0.79
N LEU A 170 -18.78 -18.20 -0.04
CA LEU A 170 -17.66 -17.35 0.33
C LEU A 170 -18.13 -15.91 0.50
N VAL A 171 -18.05 -15.39 1.71
CA VAL A 171 -18.33 -13.97 2.03
C VAL A 171 -17.02 -13.26 2.31
N ILE A 172 -16.63 -12.39 1.38
CA ILE A 172 -15.38 -11.60 1.48
C ILE A 172 -15.69 -10.30 2.20
N VAL A 173 -15.13 -10.13 3.39
CA VAL A 173 -15.35 -8.92 4.21
C VAL A 173 -14.18 -7.96 4.03
N THR A 174 -14.43 -6.84 3.35
CA THR A 174 -13.44 -5.81 3.04
C THR A 174 -13.84 -4.44 3.57
N ALA A 175 -12.93 -3.46 3.53
CA ALA A 175 -13.15 -2.12 4.07
C ALA A 175 -12.24 -1.08 3.42
N PRO A 176 -12.58 0.23 3.47
CA PRO A 176 -11.72 1.30 2.99
C PRO A 176 -10.38 1.41 3.75
N GLY A 177 -10.33 0.94 5.00
CA GLY A 177 -9.10 1.01 5.80
C GLY A 177 -9.15 0.23 7.11
N PRO A 178 -8.09 0.31 7.92
CA PRO A 178 -8.02 -0.35 9.22
C PRO A 178 -9.03 0.25 10.21
N GLY A 179 -9.42 -0.53 11.23
CA GLY A 179 -10.34 -0.09 12.27
C GLY A 179 -11.81 -0.06 11.86
N SER A 180 -12.16 -0.50 10.65
CA SER A 180 -13.55 -0.48 10.14
C SER A 180 -14.46 -1.55 10.76
N GLY A 181 -13.93 -2.51 11.55
CA GLY A 181 -14.72 -3.53 12.24
C GLY A 181 -14.94 -4.83 11.47
N LYS A 182 -14.08 -5.15 10.48
CA LYS A 182 -14.17 -6.39 9.67
C LYS A 182 -14.26 -7.65 10.52
N MET A 183 -13.30 -7.86 11.44
CA MET A 183 -13.26 -9.04 12.32
C MET A 183 -14.53 -9.15 13.17
N ALA A 184 -14.95 -8.06 13.82
CA ALA A 184 -16.16 -8.04 14.65
C ALA A 184 -17.42 -8.37 13.81
N THR A 185 -17.47 -7.92 12.56
CA THR A 185 -18.54 -8.26 11.63
C THR A 185 -18.54 -9.76 11.29
N CYS A 186 -17.38 -10.34 10.97
CA CYS A 186 -17.25 -11.77 10.73
C CYS A 186 -17.72 -12.60 11.94
N LEU A 187 -17.22 -12.27 13.14
CA LEU A 187 -17.58 -12.99 14.37
C LEU A 187 -19.06 -12.85 14.72
N SER A 188 -19.63 -11.67 14.53
CA SER A 188 -21.08 -11.44 14.69
C SER A 188 -21.90 -12.31 13.74
N GLN A 189 -21.46 -12.42 12.49
CA GLN A 189 -22.12 -13.28 11.51
C GLN A 189 -21.97 -14.77 11.88
N LEU A 190 -20.80 -15.22 12.33
CA LEU A 190 -20.63 -16.59 12.82
C LEU A 190 -21.63 -16.94 13.94
N TYR A 191 -21.78 -16.03 14.91
CA TYR A 191 -22.78 -16.20 15.99
C TYR A 191 -24.19 -16.29 15.42
N GLN A 192 -24.59 -15.40 14.53
CA GLN A 192 -25.90 -15.35 13.92
C GLN A 192 -26.19 -16.60 13.03
N GLU A 193 -25.20 -17.06 12.28
CA GLU A 193 -25.29 -18.27 11.42
C GLU A 193 -25.41 -19.52 12.29
N ASN A 194 -24.61 -19.64 13.34
CA ASN A 194 -24.67 -20.76 14.29
C ASN A 194 -26.08 -20.89 14.93
N LYS A 195 -26.67 -19.76 15.34
CA LYS A 195 -28.07 -19.73 15.84
C LYS A 195 -29.09 -20.21 14.82
N ARG A 196 -28.78 -20.14 13.53
CA ARG A 196 -29.63 -20.61 12.41
C ARG A 196 -29.29 -22.03 11.96
N GLY A 197 -28.35 -22.69 12.65
CA GLY A 197 -27.91 -24.05 12.32
C GLY A 197 -27.00 -24.13 11.10
N VAL A 198 -26.44 -23.00 10.64
CA VAL A 198 -25.49 -22.94 9.54
C VAL A 198 -24.07 -23.09 10.09
N LYS A 199 -23.30 -24.06 9.60
CA LYS A 199 -21.90 -24.26 9.95
C LYS A 199 -21.04 -23.21 9.24
N ALA A 200 -20.88 -22.04 9.86
CA ALA A 200 -20.07 -20.96 9.32
C ALA A 200 -18.64 -20.99 9.87
N GLY A 201 -17.67 -20.67 9.02
CA GLY A 201 -16.25 -20.53 9.37
C GLY A 201 -15.72 -19.14 9.18
N TYR A 202 -14.57 -18.86 9.79
CA TYR A 202 -13.81 -17.63 9.64
C TYR A 202 -12.44 -17.94 9.03
N ALA A 203 -11.90 -17.05 8.21
CA ALA A 203 -10.51 -17.07 7.83
C ALA A 203 -10.05 -15.63 7.58
N LYS A 204 -8.74 -15.40 7.71
CA LYS A 204 -8.11 -14.09 7.45
C LYS A 204 -7.22 -14.19 6.24
N PHE A 205 -7.50 -13.39 5.21
CA PHE A 205 -6.62 -13.29 4.05
C PHE A 205 -5.43 -12.39 4.41
N GLU A 206 -4.23 -12.91 4.24
CA GLU A 206 -3.00 -12.20 4.55
C GLU A 206 -1.98 -12.36 3.43
N THR A 207 -1.13 -11.35 3.27
CA THR A 207 0.09 -11.42 2.46
C THR A 207 1.30 -11.19 3.34
N PHE A 208 1.20 -10.30 4.33
CA PHE A 208 2.23 -9.97 5.30
C PHE A 208 1.68 -10.03 6.73
N PRO A 209 2.54 -10.38 7.71
CA PRO A 209 3.89 -10.90 7.52
C PRO A 209 3.85 -12.23 6.80
N ILE A 210 4.92 -12.58 6.08
CA ILE A 210 5.05 -13.91 5.49
C ILE A 210 5.46 -14.87 6.60
N TRP A 211 4.54 -15.75 6.98
CA TRP A 211 4.68 -16.56 8.20
C TRP A 211 5.82 -17.58 8.16
N ASN A 212 6.15 -18.11 6.99
CA ASN A 212 7.11 -19.21 6.79
C ASN A 212 8.50 -18.76 6.31
N ILE A 213 8.85 -17.47 6.45
CA ILE A 213 10.22 -17.00 6.28
C ILE A 213 10.74 -16.45 7.62
N PRO A 214 12.07 -16.30 7.81
CA PRO A 214 12.63 -15.86 9.08
C PRO A 214 12.06 -14.52 9.59
N LEU A 215 11.93 -14.38 10.91
CA LEU A 215 11.41 -13.17 11.55
C LEU A 215 12.10 -11.88 11.07
N LYS A 216 13.44 -11.94 10.96
CA LYS A 216 14.27 -10.79 10.52
C LYS A 216 14.56 -10.80 9.02
N HIS A 217 13.78 -11.56 8.24
CA HIS A 217 13.90 -11.49 6.80
C HIS A 217 13.55 -10.08 6.29
N PRO A 218 14.36 -9.45 5.41
CA PRO A 218 14.12 -8.08 4.96
C PRO A 218 12.69 -7.84 4.46
N VAL A 219 12.03 -8.80 3.82
CA VAL A 219 10.64 -8.71 3.36
C VAL A 219 9.67 -8.49 4.53
N ASN A 220 9.80 -9.23 5.63
CA ASN A 220 8.98 -9.03 6.83
C ASN A 220 9.32 -7.72 7.54
N VAL A 221 10.61 -7.37 7.62
CA VAL A 221 11.07 -6.11 8.20
C VAL A 221 10.58 -4.91 7.41
N ALA A 222 10.53 -5.00 6.07
CA ALA A 222 10.00 -3.92 5.22
C ALA A 222 8.51 -3.67 5.47
N TYR A 223 7.75 -4.70 5.80
CA TYR A 223 6.35 -4.53 6.18
C TYR A 223 6.22 -3.88 7.57
N GLU A 224 7.02 -4.30 8.53
CA GLU A 224 7.08 -3.68 9.86
C GLU A 224 7.47 -2.18 9.77
N ALA A 225 8.42 -1.84 8.89
CA ALA A 225 8.76 -0.45 8.60
C ALA A 225 7.61 0.31 7.91
N ALA A 226 6.79 -0.37 7.12
CA ALA A 226 5.63 0.23 6.46
C ALA A 226 4.44 0.50 7.40
N THR A 227 4.39 -0.18 8.55
CA THR A 227 3.36 -0.06 9.60
C THR A 227 3.93 0.49 10.91
N ALA A 228 5.08 1.17 10.84
CA ALA A 228 5.77 1.70 12.02
C ALA A 228 4.92 2.69 12.82
N ASP A 229 4.05 3.46 12.14
CA ASP A 229 3.08 4.38 12.71
C ASP A 229 1.93 3.69 13.47
N LEU A 230 1.67 2.42 13.15
CA LEU A 230 0.62 1.60 13.80
C LEU A 230 1.15 0.78 14.99
N ASN A 231 2.44 0.84 15.29
CA ASN A 231 3.13 0.01 16.28
C ASN A 231 2.98 -1.51 16.06
N ASP A 232 2.73 -1.94 14.83
CA ASP A 232 2.74 -3.37 14.48
C ASP A 232 4.19 -3.88 14.55
N VAL A 233 4.40 -4.98 15.29
CA VAL A 233 5.70 -5.63 15.47
C VAL A 233 5.57 -7.09 15.05
N ASN A 234 6.47 -7.55 14.21
CA ASN A 234 6.55 -8.96 13.87
C ASN A 234 7.14 -9.76 15.04
N MET A 235 6.53 -10.91 15.34
CA MET A 235 7.01 -11.82 16.38
C MET A 235 6.78 -13.28 15.96
N ILE A 236 7.47 -14.19 16.62
CA ILE A 236 7.16 -15.60 16.49
C ILE A 236 5.84 -15.86 17.20
N ASP A 237 4.92 -16.51 16.50
CA ASP A 237 3.64 -16.98 17.06
C ASP A 237 3.88 -18.10 18.08
N PRO A 238 3.72 -17.83 19.39
CA PRO A 238 4.00 -18.83 20.42
C PRO A 238 2.98 -19.96 20.40
N PHE A 239 1.74 -19.69 20.02
CA PHE A 239 0.67 -20.69 19.93
C PHE A 239 0.92 -21.67 18.79
N HIS A 240 1.44 -21.17 17.65
CA HIS A 240 1.80 -22.01 16.51
C HIS A 240 3.00 -22.89 16.83
N LEU A 241 4.02 -22.31 17.46
CA LEU A 241 5.20 -23.04 17.89
C LEU A 241 4.84 -24.14 18.90
N GLU A 242 3.99 -23.86 19.89
CA GLU A 242 3.55 -24.83 20.88
C GLU A 242 2.70 -25.95 20.26
N SER A 243 1.80 -25.61 19.35
CA SER A 243 0.85 -26.56 18.76
C SER A 243 1.45 -27.45 17.69
N TYR A 244 2.45 -26.97 16.94
CA TYR A 244 2.97 -27.62 15.73
C TYR A 244 4.49 -27.84 15.72
N GLY A 245 5.22 -27.27 16.69
CA GLY A 245 6.69 -27.31 16.69
C GLY A 245 7.34 -26.48 15.56
N VAL A 246 6.57 -25.60 14.90
CA VAL A 246 7.00 -24.81 13.75
C VAL A 246 7.00 -23.32 14.13
N ALA A 247 8.13 -22.64 13.93
CA ALA A 247 8.21 -21.21 14.10
C ALA A 247 7.48 -20.52 12.93
N ALA A 248 6.47 -19.75 13.26
CA ALA A 248 5.72 -18.93 12.30
C ALA A 248 5.77 -17.45 12.71
N VAL A 249 5.90 -16.55 11.73
CA VAL A 249 5.91 -15.10 11.98
C VAL A 249 4.49 -14.57 11.92
N ASN A 250 4.10 -13.79 12.91
CA ASN A 250 2.81 -13.13 12.95
C ASN A 250 2.94 -11.74 13.60
N TYR A 251 1.86 -10.95 13.65
CA TYR A 251 1.84 -9.68 14.36
C TYR A 251 1.64 -9.86 15.85
N ASN A 252 2.29 -8.99 16.64
CA ASN A 252 2.00 -8.87 18.06
C ASN A 252 0.50 -8.74 18.35
N ARG A 253 -0.19 -7.90 17.61
CA ARG A 253 -1.63 -7.63 17.79
C ARG A 253 -2.50 -8.87 17.56
N ASP A 254 -2.20 -9.69 16.56
CA ASP A 254 -2.95 -10.92 16.29
C ASP A 254 -2.64 -12.00 17.35
N VAL A 255 -1.40 -12.07 17.81
CA VAL A 255 -0.97 -12.96 18.89
C VAL A 255 -1.63 -12.59 20.21
N GLU A 256 -1.65 -11.30 20.57
CA GLU A 256 -2.25 -10.80 21.81
C GLU A 256 -3.77 -11.00 21.87
N VAL A 257 -4.46 -10.89 20.74
CA VAL A 257 -5.93 -11.03 20.70
C VAL A 257 -6.38 -12.49 20.57
N PHE A 258 -5.50 -13.40 20.17
CA PHE A 258 -5.85 -14.80 19.88
C PHE A 258 -6.54 -15.53 21.04
N PRO A 259 -6.13 -15.40 22.32
CA PRO A 259 -6.84 -16.06 23.43
C PRO A 259 -8.31 -15.66 23.54
N VAL A 260 -8.62 -14.39 23.23
CA VAL A 260 -10.00 -13.89 23.21
C VAL A 260 -10.78 -14.47 22.03
N LEU A 261 -10.15 -14.54 20.84
CA LEU A 261 -10.78 -15.13 19.66
C LEU A 261 -11.03 -16.62 19.83
N ASP A 262 -10.10 -17.35 20.42
CA ASP A 262 -10.25 -18.76 20.75
C ASP A 262 -11.44 -19.00 21.70
N ALA A 263 -11.58 -18.15 22.75
CA ALA A 263 -12.72 -18.20 23.66
C ALA A 263 -14.05 -17.88 22.93
N ILE A 264 -14.07 -16.91 22.02
CA ILE A 264 -15.23 -16.58 21.20
C ILE A 264 -15.63 -17.77 20.31
N PHE A 265 -14.67 -18.39 19.60
CA PHE A 265 -14.93 -19.56 18.76
C PHE A 265 -15.48 -20.75 19.60
N LYS A 266 -14.85 -21.05 20.74
CA LYS A 266 -15.33 -22.07 21.67
C LYS A 266 -16.76 -21.83 22.12
N LYS A 267 -17.10 -20.56 22.40
CA LYS A 267 -18.45 -20.20 22.83
C LYS A 267 -19.48 -20.28 21.71
N ILE A 268 -19.12 -19.96 20.47
CA ILE A 268 -20.01 -20.05 19.31
C ILE A 268 -20.22 -21.51 18.88
N HIS A 269 -19.15 -22.29 18.79
CA HIS A 269 -19.14 -23.61 18.13
C HIS A 269 -18.96 -24.80 19.08
N GLY A 270 -18.74 -24.56 20.38
CA GLY A 270 -18.38 -25.59 21.37
C GLY A 270 -16.89 -25.97 21.37
N SER A 271 -16.15 -25.67 20.30
CA SER A 271 -14.70 -25.86 20.18
C SER A 271 -14.12 -24.82 19.24
N SER A 272 -12.83 -24.52 19.38
CA SER A 272 -12.13 -23.67 18.42
C SER A 272 -11.57 -24.52 17.27
N PRO A 273 -11.78 -24.10 16.01
CA PRO A 273 -11.16 -24.75 14.87
C PRO A 273 -9.68 -24.39 14.70
N TYR A 274 -9.18 -23.42 15.48
CA TYR A 274 -7.83 -22.88 15.37
C TYR A 274 -7.04 -23.10 16.65
N LYS A 275 -5.75 -23.40 16.48
CA LYS A 275 -4.79 -23.56 17.57
C LYS A 275 -3.85 -22.36 17.69
N SER A 276 -3.82 -21.48 16.69
CA SER A 276 -2.96 -20.30 16.64
C SER A 276 -3.56 -19.20 15.76
N PRO A 277 -3.14 -17.92 15.92
CA PRO A 277 -3.51 -16.88 14.97
C PRO A 277 -3.02 -17.17 13.54
N THR A 278 -1.89 -17.83 13.38
CA THR A 278 -1.38 -18.26 12.06
C THR A 278 -2.32 -19.26 11.38
N ASP A 279 -3.01 -20.13 12.12
CA ASP A 279 -4.00 -21.06 11.56
C ASP A 279 -5.22 -20.36 10.97
N MET A 280 -5.60 -19.20 11.51
CA MET A 280 -6.71 -18.41 10.99
C MET A 280 -6.36 -17.80 9.64
N GLY A 281 -5.08 -17.59 9.38
CA GLY A 281 -4.56 -16.97 8.18
C GLY A 281 -4.61 -17.87 6.96
N VAL A 282 -4.85 -17.27 5.79
CA VAL A 282 -4.59 -17.88 4.49
C VAL A 282 -3.51 -17.03 3.83
N ASN A 283 -2.27 -17.53 3.83
CA ASN A 283 -1.10 -16.83 3.33
C ASN A 283 -0.11 -17.83 2.70
N MET A 284 -0.07 -17.85 1.38
CA MET A 284 0.80 -18.73 0.59
C MET A 284 1.99 -17.98 0.00
N ALA A 285 2.21 -16.70 0.36
CA ALA A 285 3.20 -15.84 -0.28
C ALA A 285 4.64 -16.38 -0.17
N GLY A 286 5.03 -16.94 0.98
CA GLY A 286 6.39 -17.44 1.16
C GLY A 286 6.75 -18.65 0.29
N PHE A 287 5.74 -19.42 -0.14
CA PHE A 287 5.95 -20.55 -1.06
C PHE A 287 6.14 -20.13 -2.52
N CYS A 288 5.92 -18.85 -2.81
CA CYS A 288 5.97 -18.28 -4.16
C CYS A 288 7.20 -17.38 -4.38
N ILE A 289 8.09 -17.29 -3.40
CA ILE A 289 9.41 -16.67 -3.55
C ILE A 289 10.29 -17.65 -4.33
N ILE A 290 10.70 -17.26 -5.54
CA ILE A 290 11.51 -18.08 -6.45
C ILE A 290 12.98 -17.61 -6.54
N ASP A 291 13.25 -16.38 -6.13
CA ASP A 291 14.61 -15.83 -5.97
C ASP A 291 14.62 -14.94 -4.72
N ASP A 292 15.16 -15.50 -3.63
CA ASP A 292 15.18 -14.85 -2.32
C ASP A 292 16.08 -13.62 -2.30
N ASP A 293 17.23 -13.65 -3.00
CA ASP A 293 18.17 -12.52 -3.03
C ASP A 293 17.53 -11.31 -3.72
N VAL A 294 16.75 -11.53 -4.78
CA VAL A 294 16.01 -10.46 -5.46
C VAL A 294 14.97 -9.85 -4.53
N CYS A 295 14.24 -10.67 -3.75
CA CYS A 295 13.25 -10.18 -2.79
C CYS A 295 13.91 -9.46 -1.61
N ARG A 296 15.04 -9.96 -1.09
CA ARG A 296 15.83 -9.31 -0.03
C ARG A 296 16.28 -7.92 -0.46
N HIS A 297 16.94 -7.83 -1.61
CA HIS A 297 17.41 -6.54 -2.12
C HIS A 297 16.26 -5.54 -2.33
N ALA A 298 15.16 -5.97 -2.90
CA ALA A 298 13.97 -5.11 -3.09
C ALA A 298 13.37 -4.63 -1.75
N ALA A 299 13.36 -5.49 -0.73
CA ALA A 299 12.89 -5.15 0.60
C ALA A 299 13.83 -4.18 1.33
N GLU A 300 15.15 -4.33 1.20
CA GLU A 300 16.14 -3.37 1.71
C GLU A 300 15.93 -1.97 1.13
N GLN A 301 15.70 -1.88 -0.19
CA GLN A 301 15.34 -0.63 -0.85
C GLN A 301 14.06 -0.01 -0.26
N GLU A 302 13.04 -0.85 0.05
CA GLU A 302 11.78 -0.37 0.64
C GLU A 302 11.96 0.16 2.06
N ILE A 303 12.77 -0.50 2.91
CA ILE A 303 13.04 -0.06 4.29
C ILE A 303 13.71 1.33 4.26
N LEU A 304 14.77 1.49 3.45
CA LEU A 304 15.44 2.78 3.28
C LEU A 304 14.49 3.85 2.75
N ARG A 305 13.62 3.52 1.80
CA ARG A 305 12.64 4.47 1.28
C ARG A 305 11.65 4.91 2.36
N ARG A 306 11.18 4.01 3.23
CA ARG A 306 10.33 4.36 4.38
C ARG A 306 11.03 5.29 5.33
N TYR A 307 12.30 5.03 5.61
CA TYR A 307 13.13 5.87 6.45
C TYR A 307 13.21 7.31 5.93
N TYR A 308 13.61 7.48 4.67
CA TYR A 308 13.71 8.81 4.06
C TYR A 308 12.36 9.52 3.97
N HIS A 309 11.28 8.80 3.67
CA HIS A 309 9.94 9.37 3.64
C HIS A 309 9.50 9.86 5.03
N ALA A 310 9.74 9.08 6.09
CA ALA A 310 9.42 9.50 7.46
C ALA A 310 10.17 10.77 7.85
N LYS A 311 11.47 10.84 7.57
CA LYS A 311 12.30 12.03 7.82
C LYS A 311 11.84 13.26 7.04
N CYS A 312 11.51 13.10 5.76
CA CYS A 312 10.98 14.20 4.94
C CYS A 312 9.63 14.69 5.45
N ARG A 313 8.72 13.79 5.83
CA ARG A 313 7.41 14.16 6.41
C ARG A 313 7.56 14.92 7.73
N ALA A 314 8.44 14.47 8.62
CA ALA A 314 8.72 15.17 9.87
C ALA A 314 9.17 16.62 9.61
N LEU A 315 10.06 16.83 8.64
CA LEU A 315 10.52 18.18 8.27
C LEU A 315 9.42 19.02 7.60
N GLN A 316 8.61 18.42 6.71
CA GLN A 316 7.60 19.16 5.92
C GLN A 316 6.39 19.58 6.75
N TYR A 317 5.95 18.74 7.66
CA TYR A 317 4.70 18.96 8.39
C TYR A 317 4.92 19.37 9.84
N GLY A 318 6.18 19.40 10.31
CA GLY A 318 6.51 19.72 11.72
C GLY A 318 5.86 18.74 12.70
N THR A 319 5.53 17.53 12.23
CA THR A 319 4.92 16.48 13.04
C THR A 319 5.99 15.78 13.85
N ASP A 320 5.66 15.44 15.10
CA ASP A 320 6.54 14.60 15.92
C ASP A 320 6.46 13.13 15.46
N ASN A 321 7.11 12.82 14.34
CA ASN A 321 7.27 11.47 13.82
C ASN A 321 8.51 10.77 14.42
N THR A 322 9.01 11.27 15.55
CA THR A 322 10.23 10.77 16.18
C THR A 322 10.13 9.27 16.48
N ALA A 323 8.97 8.81 16.96
CA ALA A 323 8.74 7.39 17.26
C ALA A 323 8.79 6.50 16.01
N GLU A 324 8.17 6.92 14.90
CA GLU A 324 8.21 6.21 13.62
C GLU A 324 9.64 6.13 13.08
N ILE A 325 10.36 7.26 13.06
CA ILE A 325 11.74 7.33 12.58
C ILE A 325 12.63 6.43 13.43
N PHE A 326 12.56 6.55 14.76
CA PHE A 326 13.33 5.74 15.70
C PHE A 326 13.09 4.23 15.52
N LYS A 327 11.83 3.83 15.32
CA LYS A 327 11.48 2.44 15.05
C LYS A 327 12.15 1.93 13.76
N ILE A 328 12.09 2.70 12.67
CA ILE A 328 12.73 2.31 11.41
C ILE A 328 14.25 2.27 11.57
N GLU A 329 14.87 3.19 12.31
CA GLU A 329 16.31 3.17 12.62
C GLU A 329 16.72 1.91 13.39
N LEU A 330 15.92 1.48 14.38
CA LEU A 330 16.15 0.21 15.07
C LEU A 330 16.07 -0.99 14.12
N LEU A 331 15.11 -0.99 13.18
CA LEU A 331 14.99 -2.06 12.18
C LEU A 331 16.19 -2.11 11.24
N LEU A 332 16.69 -0.95 10.79
CA LEU A 332 17.91 -0.84 9.98
C LEU A 332 19.12 -1.37 10.74
N GLN A 333 19.31 -0.99 12.02
CA GLN A 333 20.38 -1.50 12.86
C GLN A 333 20.31 -3.01 13.09
N GLN A 334 19.11 -3.54 13.37
CA GLN A 334 18.89 -4.97 13.60
C GLN A 334 19.18 -5.84 12.38
N THR A 335 18.97 -5.29 11.19
CA THR A 335 19.16 -6.00 9.91
C THR A 335 20.52 -5.73 9.28
N GLY A 336 21.29 -4.75 9.80
CA GLY A 336 22.56 -4.33 9.22
C GLY A 336 22.42 -3.61 7.88
N ILE A 337 21.22 -3.12 7.55
CA ILE A 337 20.96 -2.40 6.30
C ILE A 337 21.40 -0.94 6.48
N ASP A 338 22.20 -0.46 5.55
CA ASP A 338 22.66 0.93 5.48
C ASP A 338 22.45 1.54 4.09
N GLU A 339 22.86 2.78 3.92
CA GLU A 339 22.68 3.53 2.66
C GLU A 339 23.42 2.93 1.46
N THR A 340 24.39 2.03 1.67
CA THR A 340 25.13 1.35 0.58
C THR A 340 24.22 0.40 -0.20
N ALA A 341 23.16 -0.11 0.43
CA ALA A 341 22.13 -0.90 -0.24
C ALA A 341 21.37 -0.09 -1.31
N ARG A 342 21.49 1.27 -1.29
CA ARG A 342 20.83 2.17 -2.26
C ARG A 342 21.86 3.11 -2.93
N PRO A 343 22.60 2.64 -3.93
CA PRO A 343 23.75 3.37 -4.51
C PRO A 343 23.42 4.75 -5.08
N VAL A 344 22.17 4.99 -5.46
CA VAL A 344 21.71 6.32 -5.95
C VAL A 344 21.83 7.41 -4.90
N ILE A 345 21.82 7.07 -3.59
CA ILE A 345 22.03 8.04 -2.50
C ILE A 345 23.45 8.64 -2.62
N ALA A 346 24.45 7.78 -2.58
CA ALA A 346 25.85 8.20 -2.67
C ALA A 346 26.14 8.96 -3.98
N ALA A 347 25.55 8.52 -5.11
CA ALA A 347 25.72 9.15 -6.41
C ALA A 347 25.13 10.58 -6.45
N ALA A 348 23.91 10.77 -5.92
CA ALA A 348 23.28 12.07 -5.85
C ALA A 348 24.05 13.04 -4.93
N LEU A 349 24.42 12.58 -3.74
CA LEU A 349 25.18 13.40 -2.76
C LEU A 349 26.58 13.76 -3.27
N LYS A 350 27.29 12.82 -3.90
CA LYS A 350 28.58 13.09 -4.54
C LYS A 350 28.43 14.15 -5.64
N LYS A 351 27.43 14.03 -6.52
CA LYS A 351 27.18 15.01 -7.57
C LYS A 351 26.84 16.39 -7.00
N ALA A 352 25.99 16.45 -5.97
CA ALA A 352 25.65 17.71 -5.31
C ALA A 352 26.87 18.38 -4.69
N LYS A 353 27.73 17.62 -4.00
CA LYS A 353 28.98 18.13 -3.41
C LYS A 353 29.97 18.65 -4.45
N LEU A 354 30.12 17.92 -5.55
CA LEU A 354 31.06 18.31 -6.64
C LEU A 354 30.62 19.57 -7.39
N THR A 355 29.34 19.86 -7.43
CA THR A 355 28.79 20.95 -8.25
C THR A 355 28.26 22.11 -7.43
N ASP A 356 28.30 22.00 -6.10
CA ASP A 356 27.70 22.93 -5.14
C ASP A 356 26.24 23.31 -5.51
N ALA A 357 25.51 22.33 -6.03
CA ALA A 357 24.14 22.51 -6.49
C ALA A 357 23.29 21.26 -6.17
N PRO A 358 21.98 21.39 -5.95
CA PRO A 358 21.10 20.25 -5.80
C PRO A 358 21.27 19.29 -6.97
N ALA A 359 21.33 18.00 -6.67
CA ALA A 359 21.51 16.95 -7.66
C ALA A 359 20.62 15.75 -7.35
N THR A 360 20.34 14.98 -8.39
CA THR A 360 19.59 13.73 -8.33
C THR A 360 20.32 12.62 -9.06
N ALA A 361 20.01 11.38 -8.70
CA ALA A 361 20.52 10.19 -9.37
C ALA A 361 19.42 9.17 -9.55
N ILE A 362 19.45 8.43 -10.65
CA ILE A 362 18.55 7.31 -10.96
C ILE A 362 19.38 6.11 -11.40
N GLU A 363 19.01 4.93 -10.92
CA GLU A 363 19.55 3.66 -11.38
C GLU A 363 18.65 3.08 -12.48
N LEU A 364 19.21 2.83 -13.64
CA LEU A 364 18.52 2.29 -14.80
C LEU A 364 18.47 0.75 -14.76
N PRO A 365 17.63 0.10 -15.59
CA PRO A 365 17.45 -1.36 -15.57
C PRO A 365 18.71 -2.18 -15.85
N ASP A 366 19.73 -1.58 -16.46
CA ASP A 366 21.05 -2.17 -16.73
C ASP A 366 22.06 -1.96 -15.58
N GLY A 367 21.62 -1.33 -14.47
CA GLY A 367 22.47 -0.98 -13.33
C GLY A 367 23.28 0.31 -13.49
N LYS A 368 23.12 1.01 -14.64
CA LYS A 368 23.80 2.30 -14.84
C LYS A 368 23.15 3.39 -13.98
N ILE A 369 23.96 4.12 -13.24
CA ILE A 369 23.49 5.28 -12.47
C ILE A 369 23.71 6.55 -13.29
N ILE A 370 22.62 7.25 -13.58
CA ILE A 370 22.61 8.55 -14.26
C ILE A 370 22.33 9.65 -13.26
N THR A 371 23.05 10.77 -13.37
CA THR A 371 22.91 11.92 -12.49
C THR A 371 22.47 13.18 -13.25
N GLY A 372 21.76 14.07 -12.54
CA GLY A 372 21.48 15.43 -13.00
C GLY A 372 21.71 16.43 -11.88
N LYS A 373 22.04 17.67 -12.24
CA LYS A 373 22.18 18.79 -11.29
C LYS A 373 21.30 19.96 -11.71
N THR A 374 20.96 20.80 -10.76
CA THR A 374 20.30 22.07 -11.04
C THR A 374 21.22 22.97 -11.89
N SER A 375 20.66 23.54 -12.94
CA SER A 375 21.29 24.50 -13.84
C SER A 375 20.45 25.79 -13.94
N SER A 376 20.81 26.70 -14.83
CA SER A 376 19.97 27.87 -15.17
C SER A 376 18.68 27.49 -15.89
N LEU A 377 18.70 26.35 -16.64
CA LEU A 377 17.59 25.93 -17.48
C LEU A 377 16.68 24.90 -16.80
N LEU A 378 17.26 23.93 -16.07
CA LEU A 378 16.55 22.76 -15.58
C LEU A 378 16.74 22.58 -14.07
N GLY A 379 15.69 22.10 -13.38
CA GLY A 379 15.81 21.52 -12.06
C GLY A 379 16.65 20.24 -12.08
N ALA A 380 17.16 19.81 -10.93
CA ALA A 380 18.00 18.61 -10.84
C ALA A 380 17.29 17.34 -11.35
N SER A 381 16.03 17.17 -10.99
CA SER A 381 15.17 16.06 -11.41
C SER A 381 14.93 16.06 -12.93
N SER A 382 14.67 17.24 -13.51
CA SER A 382 14.49 17.41 -14.95
C SER A 382 15.78 17.10 -15.72
N ALA A 383 16.92 17.60 -15.24
CA ALA A 383 18.21 17.33 -15.86
C ALA A 383 18.58 15.83 -15.81
N MET A 384 18.35 15.18 -14.66
CA MET A 384 18.58 13.74 -14.52
C MET A 384 17.68 12.94 -15.46
N LEU A 385 16.38 13.28 -15.53
CA LEU A 385 15.42 12.59 -16.40
C LEU A 385 15.84 12.71 -17.87
N LEU A 386 16.20 13.89 -18.33
CA LEU A 386 16.67 14.12 -19.70
C LEU A 386 17.92 13.29 -20.01
N ASN A 387 18.90 13.29 -19.10
CA ASN A 387 20.13 12.50 -19.25
C ASN A 387 19.82 10.99 -19.31
N ALA A 388 18.89 10.51 -18.46
CA ALA A 388 18.47 9.11 -18.44
C ALA A 388 17.80 8.70 -19.77
N LEU A 389 16.91 9.55 -20.31
CA LEU A 389 16.25 9.31 -21.59
C LEU A 389 17.24 9.29 -22.75
N LYS A 390 18.22 10.22 -22.77
CA LYS A 390 19.29 10.23 -23.77
C LYS A 390 20.13 8.96 -23.72
N TYR A 391 20.57 8.55 -22.53
CA TYR A 391 21.33 7.31 -22.35
C TYR A 391 20.56 6.10 -22.86
N LEU A 392 19.30 5.94 -22.47
CA LEU A 392 18.45 4.82 -22.89
C LEU A 392 18.16 4.81 -24.41
N ALA A 393 18.21 5.98 -25.04
CA ALA A 393 18.06 6.15 -26.47
C ALA A 393 19.38 6.01 -27.25
N GLY A 394 20.53 5.89 -26.57
CA GLY A 394 21.85 5.86 -27.20
C GLY A 394 22.27 7.20 -27.80
N ILE A 395 21.73 8.32 -27.31
CA ILE A 395 22.04 9.67 -27.81
C ILE A 395 23.23 10.22 -27.01
N PRO A 396 24.28 10.73 -27.66
CA PRO A 396 25.44 11.32 -27.00
C PRO A 396 25.08 12.49 -26.10
N ASP A 397 25.81 12.64 -24.97
CA ASP A 397 25.54 13.69 -23.97
C ASP A 397 25.67 15.10 -24.54
N GLU A 398 26.56 15.32 -25.49
CA GLU A 398 26.82 16.61 -26.15
C GLU A 398 25.70 17.03 -27.11
N GLN A 399 24.87 16.09 -27.57
CA GLN A 399 23.82 16.35 -28.55
C GLN A 399 22.59 16.91 -27.85
N PRO A 400 22.18 18.17 -28.12
CA PRO A 400 20.97 18.73 -27.55
C PRO A 400 19.73 18.14 -28.24
N ILE A 401 18.74 17.67 -27.44
CA ILE A 401 17.47 17.14 -27.97
C ILE A 401 16.28 18.08 -27.68
N ILE A 402 16.51 19.13 -26.94
CA ILE A 402 15.54 20.22 -26.72
C ILE A 402 16.21 21.53 -27.21
N SER A 403 15.56 22.20 -28.17
CA SER A 403 16.04 23.46 -28.67
C SER A 403 15.91 24.58 -27.62
N PRO A 404 16.91 25.47 -27.46
CA PRO A 404 16.78 26.66 -26.63
C PRO A 404 15.55 27.50 -27.00
N HIS A 405 15.22 27.60 -28.31
CA HIS A 405 14.03 28.30 -28.80
C HIS A 405 12.69 27.73 -28.28
N VAL A 406 12.69 26.53 -27.75
CA VAL A 406 11.52 25.94 -27.07
C VAL A 406 11.57 26.19 -25.56
N ILE A 407 12.76 26.22 -24.96
CA ILE A 407 12.93 26.43 -23.51
C ILE A 407 12.63 27.88 -23.13
N GLU A 408 13.21 28.83 -23.85
CA GLU A 408 13.10 30.27 -23.53
C GLU A 408 11.64 30.77 -23.44
N PRO A 409 10.73 30.47 -24.41
CA PRO A 409 9.34 30.86 -24.29
C PRO A 409 8.61 30.25 -23.07
N VAL A 410 8.98 29.03 -22.66
CA VAL A 410 8.42 28.40 -21.47
C VAL A 410 8.90 29.11 -20.19
N GLN A 411 10.18 29.53 -20.16
CA GLN A 411 10.74 30.31 -19.05
C GLN A 411 10.09 31.71 -18.96
N ASP A 412 9.88 32.38 -20.10
CA ASP A 412 9.22 33.66 -20.18
C ASP A 412 7.75 33.59 -19.74
N LEU A 413 7.02 32.58 -20.23
CA LEU A 413 5.66 32.31 -19.76
C LEU A 413 5.63 32.19 -18.24
N LYS A 414 6.53 31.41 -17.69
CA LYS A 414 6.61 31.09 -16.26
C LYS A 414 6.98 32.33 -15.42
N THR A 415 7.96 33.09 -15.85
CA THR A 415 8.52 34.18 -15.05
C THR A 415 7.84 35.53 -15.31
N ILE A 416 7.61 35.87 -16.57
CA ILE A 416 7.07 37.18 -16.96
C ILE A 416 5.55 37.19 -16.82
N TYR A 417 4.86 36.19 -17.40
CA TYR A 417 3.40 36.21 -17.47
C TYR A 417 2.73 35.59 -16.23
N LEU A 418 3.33 34.55 -15.64
CA LEU A 418 2.76 33.87 -14.45
C LEU A 418 3.42 34.32 -13.14
N GLY A 419 4.43 35.19 -13.18
CA GLY A 419 5.07 35.76 -12.00
C GLY A 419 5.85 34.76 -11.13
N ASN A 420 6.25 33.61 -11.66
CA ASN A 420 7.03 32.63 -10.90
C ASN A 420 8.48 33.09 -10.77
N GLY A 421 9.01 33.09 -9.56
CA GLY A 421 10.41 33.47 -9.30
C GLY A 421 11.47 32.42 -9.74
N ASN A 422 11.05 31.22 -10.22
CA ASN A 422 11.94 30.16 -10.64
C ASN A 422 11.84 29.89 -12.15
N PRO A 423 12.85 30.29 -12.95
CA PRO A 423 12.82 30.06 -14.40
C PRO A 423 13.08 28.60 -14.81
N ARG A 424 13.62 27.76 -13.92
CA ARG A 424 14.01 26.39 -14.25
C ARG A 424 12.79 25.53 -14.57
N LEU A 425 12.87 24.72 -15.61
CA LEU A 425 11.79 23.81 -15.97
C LEU A 425 11.69 22.67 -14.95
N HIS A 426 10.47 22.41 -14.50
CA HIS A 426 10.08 21.19 -13.81
C HIS A 426 9.94 20.02 -14.80
N ILE A 427 9.73 18.83 -14.30
CA ILE A 427 9.69 17.60 -15.13
C ILE A 427 8.53 17.65 -16.13
N ASP A 428 7.35 18.11 -15.73
CA ASP A 428 6.19 18.27 -16.63
C ASP A 428 6.46 19.26 -17.75
N GLU A 429 7.01 20.43 -17.42
CA GLU A 429 7.42 21.47 -18.40
C GLU A 429 8.49 20.91 -19.35
N LEU A 430 9.49 20.18 -18.81
CA LEU A 430 10.51 19.50 -19.62
C LEU A 430 9.88 18.52 -20.61
N LEU A 431 8.97 17.66 -20.15
CA LEU A 431 8.32 16.64 -20.99
C LEU A 431 7.44 17.28 -22.07
N VAL A 432 6.77 18.39 -21.76
CA VAL A 432 6.04 19.19 -22.78
C VAL A 432 7.01 19.74 -23.82
N ALA A 433 8.11 20.38 -23.40
CA ALA A 433 9.12 20.92 -24.31
C ALA A 433 9.74 19.83 -25.18
N LEU A 434 10.07 18.68 -24.62
CA LEU A 434 10.60 17.53 -25.35
C LEU A 434 9.57 16.97 -26.35
N SER A 435 8.28 16.95 -25.98
CA SER A 435 7.20 16.51 -26.88
C SER A 435 7.03 17.45 -28.08
N ILE A 436 7.20 18.75 -27.88
CA ILE A 436 7.19 19.74 -28.97
C ILE A 436 8.37 19.47 -29.92
N CYS A 437 9.58 19.29 -29.39
CA CYS A 437 10.76 18.97 -30.19
C CYS A 437 10.62 17.65 -30.96
N ALA A 438 9.92 16.66 -30.42
CA ALA A 438 9.69 15.36 -31.02
C ALA A 438 8.83 15.41 -32.30
N VAL A 439 8.17 16.53 -32.59
CA VAL A 439 7.44 16.74 -33.87
C VAL A 439 8.41 16.77 -35.03
N THR A 440 9.60 17.37 -34.85
CA THR A 440 10.59 17.61 -35.94
C THR A 440 11.92 16.90 -35.70
N SER A 441 12.17 16.33 -34.52
CA SER A 441 13.42 15.65 -34.15
C SER A 441 13.19 14.18 -33.85
N ASP A 442 13.84 13.31 -34.61
CA ASP A 442 13.79 11.86 -34.39
C ASP A 442 14.46 11.48 -33.06
N ASP A 443 15.53 12.15 -32.67
CA ASP A 443 16.21 11.93 -31.41
C ASP A 443 15.29 12.27 -30.21
N ALA A 444 14.58 13.40 -30.28
CA ALA A 444 13.61 13.77 -29.23
C ALA A 444 12.47 12.74 -29.16
N ARG A 445 12.00 12.23 -30.29
CA ARG A 445 10.97 11.17 -30.35
C ARG A 445 11.49 9.86 -29.76
N LEU A 446 12.72 9.47 -30.13
CA LEU A 446 13.37 8.27 -29.59
C LEU A 446 13.57 8.37 -28.09
N ALA A 447 14.01 9.52 -27.58
CA ALA A 447 14.16 9.76 -26.16
C ALA A 447 12.82 9.62 -25.40
N LEU A 448 11.74 10.24 -25.88
CA LEU A 448 10.40 10.10 -25.29
C LEU A 448 9.91 8.65 -25.24
N SER A 449 10.21 7.87 -26.28
CA SER A 449 9.82 6.46 -26.32
C SER A 449 10.46 5.60 -25.22
N GLN A 450 11.51 6.11 -24.54
CA GLN A 450 12.19 5.41 -23.46
C GLN A 450 11.49 5.57 -22.09
N LEU A 451 10.53 6.50 -21.94
CA LEU A 451 9.84 6.74 -20.66
C LEU A 451 9.32 5.47 -19.95
N PRO A 452 8.72 4.48 -20.64
CA PRO A 452 8.26 3.25 -19.98
C PRO A 452 9.37 2.43 -19.31
N LYS A 453 10.63 2.57 -19.75
CA LYS A 453 11.76 1.86 -19.14
C LYS A 453 12.17 2.40 -17.78
N LEU A 454 11.70 3.58 -17.40
CA LEU A 454 11.97 4.19 -16.09
C LEU A 454 11.08 3.64 -14.97
N ARG A 455 10.05 2.87 -15.29
CA ARG A 455 9.18 2.25 -14.29
C ARG A 455 9.98 1.34 -13.38
N ASN A 456 9.76 1.50 -12.07
CA ASN A 456 10.45 0.79 -10.98
C ASN A 456 11.94 1.12 -10.81
N CYS A 457 12.48 2.11 -11.54
CA CYS A 457 13.83 2.60 -11.28
C CYS A 457 13.91 3.30 -9.92
N GLU A 458 15.00 3.05 -9.19
CA GLU A 458 15.28 3.70 -7.91
C GLU A 458 15.94 5.06 -8.15
N MET A 459 15.48 6.08 -7.44
CA MET A 459 15.96 7.46 -7.57
C MET A 459 16.18 8.10 -6.21
N HIS A 460 17.22 8.94 -6.12
CA HIS A 460 17.45 9.77 -4.93
C HIS A 460 17.69 11.23 -5.31
N SER A 461 17.18 12.13 -4.48
CA SER A 461 17.40 13.58 -4.58
C SER A 461 18.15 14.10 -3.34
N SER A 462 19.14 14.92 -3.57
CA SER A 462 19.90 15.59 -2.49
C SER A 462 19.11 16.67 -1.73
N VAL A 463 17.86 16.94 -2.14
CA VAL A 463 16.93 17.89 -1.49
C VAL A 463 15.49 17.40 -1.71
N ILE A 464 14.55 17.87 -0.90
CA ILE A 464 13.11 17.65 -1.13
C ILE A 464 12.70 18.32 -2.46
N LEU A 465 12.07 17.56 -3.33
CA LEU A 465 11.58 18.04 -4.61
C LEU A 465 10.23 18.77 -4.47
N ALA A 466 9.90 19.59 -5.46
CA ALA A 466 8.58 20.19 -5.57
C ALA A 466 7.49 19.12 -5.82
N ASN A 467 6.28 19.35 -5.32
CA ASN A 467 5.16 18.42 -5.48
C ASN A 467 4.87 18.08 -6.95
N VAL A 468 5.06 19.03 -7.86
CA VAL A 468 4.86 18.83 -9.30
C VAL A 468 5.81 17.76 -9.83
N ASP A 469 7.09 17.83 -9.47
CA ASP A 469 8.10 16.83 -9.86
C ASP A 469 7.81 15.47 -9.22
N MET A 470 7.49 15.45 -7.91
CA MET A 470 7.15 14.21 -7.21
C MET A 470 5.95 13.49 -7.82
N ASN A 471 4.91 14.24 -8.22
CA ASN A 471 3.72 13.68 -8.85
C ASN A 471 4.02 13.06 -10.22
N VAL A 472 4.83 13.73 -11.04
CA VAL A 472 5.22 13.18 -12.35
C VAL A 472 6.08 11.94 -12.21
N LEU A 473 7.08 11.95 -11.32
CA LEU A 473 7.93 10.78 -11.03
C LEU A 473 7.09 9.60 -10.55
N SER A 474 6.13 9.83 -9.66
CA SER A 474 5.19 8.81 -9.19
C SER A 474 4.37 8.21 -10.34
N ARG A 475 3.84 9.04 -11.24
CA ARG A 475 3.07 8.59 -12.43
C ARG A 475 3.93 7.79 -13.41
N LEU A 476 5.21 8.14 -13.54
CA LEU A 476 6.19 7.35 -14.32
C LEU A 476 6.56 6.03 -13.62
N GLY A 477 6.15 5.84 -12.36
CA GLY A 477 6.47 4.67 -11.55
C GLY A 477 7.89 4.65 -11.02
N ILE A 478 8.57 5.81 -10.95
CA ILE A 478 9.91 5.95 -10.39
C ILE A 478 9.83 5.98 -8.86
N ARG A 479 10.73 5.26 -8.21
CA ARG A 479 10.76 5.09 -6.76
C ARG A 479 11.71 6.09 -6.12
N LEU A 480 11.18 7.27 -5.80
CA LEU A 480 11.92 8.42 -5.27
C LEU A 480 12.19 8.31 -3.77
N THR A 481 13.42 8.73 -3.37
CA THR A 481 13.77 9.18 -2.02
C THR A 481 14.40 10.56 -2.09
N CYS A 482 14.32 11.33 -0.99
CA CYS A 482 14.94 12.66 -0.89
C CYS A 482 15.69 12.79 0.45
N GLU A 483 16.80 13.55 0.43
CA GLU A 483 17.37 14.07 1.67
C GLU A 483 16.34 14.96 2.39
N PRO A 484 16.23 14.86 3.73
CA PRO A 484 15.29 15.68 4.51
C PRO A 484 15.81 17.12 4.68
N ARG A 485 16.00 17.80 3.57
CA ARG A 485 16.42 19.22 3.52
C ARG A 485 15.80 19.96 2.35
N TYR A 486 15.52 21.24 2.53
CA TYR A 486 15.05 22.10 1.47
C TYR A 486 16.19 22.67 0.63
N GLN A 487 15.92 22.94 -0.63
CA GLN A 487 16.88 23.58 -1.55
C GLN A 487 17.25 24.99 -1.11
N THR A 488 16.29 25.74 -0.57
CA THR A 488 16.51 27.11 -0.07
C THR A 488 15.76 27.33 1.23
N LYS A 489 16.22 28.27 2.07
CA LYS A 489 15.47 28.74 3.25
C LYS A 489 14.27 29.61 2.90
N LYS A 490 14.11 30.00 1.62
CA LYS A 490 12.99 30.80 1.12
C LYS A 490 11.80 29.88 0.83
N LEU A 491 10.76 30.21 1.32
CA LEU A 491 9.33 29.92 1.41
C LEU A 491 8.60 29.16 0.30
N TYR A 492 9.24 28.44 -0.63
CA TYR A 492 8.53 27.58 -1.57
C TYR A 492 7.73 26.43 -0.92
N HIS A 493 7.93 26.23 0.37
CA HIS A 493 7.35 25.12 1.11
C HIS A 493 6.63 25.53 2.39
N LYS A 494 6.43 26.83 2.65
CA LYS A 494 5.50 27.24 3.69
C LYS A 494 4.08 27.02 3.19
N LYS A 495 3.32 26.20 3.93
CA LYS A 495 1.87 26.15 3.80
C LYS A 495 1.32 27.58 3.92
N GLY A 496 0.54 28.01 2.94
CA GLY A 496 -0.45 29.07 3.15
C GLY A 496 -1.49 28.60 4.14
#